data_af2a308fdac6229b95f6f86fe08143d4
#
_entry.id   af2a308fdac6229b95f6f86fe08143d4
#
_cell.length_a   1.000
_cell.length_b   1.000
_cell.length_c   1.000
_cell.angle_alpha   90.00
_cell.angle_beta   90.00
_cell.angle_gamma   90.00
#
_symmetry.space_group_name_H-M   'P 1'
#
loop_
_entity.id
_entity.type
_entity.pdbx_description
1 polymer ?
#
loop_
_entity_poly.entity_id
_entity_poly.type
_entity_poly.pdbx_seq_one_letter_code
_entity_poly.pdbx_strand_id
1 'polypeptide(L)'
;YNNFSWILQLNILKLIMKKGGTIMNIIGIIAEYNPFHNGHLYHINKIKELYPDSLLVLVTSGYFTQRGHISVLDKESKTQIALNNNIDIVLELPVIYSTQSSDIFAHQAITILNELKIDTLVFGSESNDIELLKSIVDKQSTKEYEDKVKQYLNEGINPVSLRLCVPFKFFTE
;
A
#
# COMPACT_ATOMS: atom_id res chain seq x y z
N TYR A 1 -17.47 -1.04 -20.43
CA TYR A 1 -17.11 -2.15 -19.53
C TYR A 1 -17.70 -1.84 -18.17
N ASN A 2 -18.61 -2.71 -17.68
CA ASN A 2 -19.54 -2.44 -16.60
C ASN A 2 -18.83 -2.27 -15.24
N ASN A 3 -18.70 -1.05 -14.76
CA ASN A 3 -18.33 -0.70 -13.38
C ASN A 3 -19.30 -1.28 -12.32
N PHE A 4 -20.45 -1.75 -12.72
CA PHE A 4 -21.50 -2.29 -11.85
C PHE A 4 -21.16 -3.65 -11.22
N SER A 5 -20.36 -4.48 -11.90
CA SER A 5 -20.02 -5.84 -11.41
C SER A 5 -19.08 -5.80 -10.19
N TRP A 6 -18.13 -4.87 -10.16
CA TRP A 6 -17.18 -4.71 -9.05
C TRP A 6 -17.83 -4.15 -7.79
N ILE A 7 -18.71 -3.15 -7.96
CA ILE A 7 -19.45 -2.52 -6.83
C ILE A 7 -20.40 -3.54 -6.19
N LEU A 8 -21.01 -4.42 -6.98
CA LEU A 8 -21.90 -5.46 -6.46
C LEU A 8 -21.10 -6.53 -5.67
N GLN A 9 -19.93 -6.92 -6.15
CA GLN A 9 -19.04 -7.87 -5.45
C GLN A 9 -18.50 -7.28 -4.14
N LEU A 10 -18.12 -6.01 -4.11
CA LEU A 10 -17.68 -5.31 -2.90
C LEU A 10 -18.80 -5.19 -1.84
N ASN A 11 -20.03 -4.93 -2.26
CA ASN A 11 -21.18 -4.90 -1.35
C ASN A 11 -21.51 -6.29 -0.80
N ILE A 12 -21.35 -7.34 -1.59
CA ILE A 12 -21.53 -8.74 -1.13
C ILE A 12 -20.42 -9.10 -0.13
N LEU A 13 -19.17 -8.74 -0.38
CA LEU A 13 -18.06 -8.97 0.54
C LEU A 13 -18.32 -8.29 1.90
N LYS A 14 -18.75 -7.02 1.90
CA LYS A 14 -19.16 -6.30 3.12
C LYS A 14 -20.37 -6.94 3.83
N LEU A 15 -21.30 -7.50 3.07
CA LEU A 15 -22.47 -8.18 3.63
C LEU A 15 -22.07 -9.52 4.27
N ILE A 16 -21.14 -10.25 3.68
CA ILE A 16 -20.59 -11.50 4.23
C ILE A 16 -19.78 -11.21 5.50
N MET A 17 -19.01 -10.13 5.51
CA MET A 17 -18.22 -9.69 6.67
C MET A 17 -19.07 -9.20 7.84
N LYS A 18 -20.31 -8.76 7.60
CA LYS A 18 -21.30 -8.41 8.64
C LYS A 18 -22.06 -9.60 9.22
N LYS A 19 -21.85 -10.81 8.71
CA LYS A 19 -22.67 -11.99 9.03
C LYS A 19 -22.42 -12.61 10.41
N GLY A 20 -21.95 -11.85 11.38
CA GLY A 20 -21.77 -12.29 12.77
C GLY A 20 -22.07 -11.22 13.81
N GLY A 21 -22.60 -10.05 13.40
CA GLY A 21 -22.92 -8.95 14.34
C GLY A 21 -21.71 -8.19 14.87
N THR A 22 -20.49 -8.62 14.58
CA THR A 22 -19.24 -7.93 14.95
C THR A 22 -18.75 -7.12 13.76
N ILE A 23 -18.52 -5.83 13.96
CA ILE A 23 -17.88 -4.98 12.97
C ILE A 23 -16.40 -5.35 12.98
N MET A 24 -15.94 -6.07 11.97
CA MET A 24 -14.51 -6.38 11.80
C MET A 24 -13.82 -5.16 11.17
N ASN A 25 -12.71 -4.73 11.75
CA ASN A 25 -11.84 -3.74 11.13
C ASN A 25 -11.18 -4.32 9.88
N ILE A 26 -11.16 -3.56 8.80
CA ILE A 26 -10.47 -3.92 7.56
C ILE A 26 -9.14 -3.17 7.52
N ILE A 27 -8.04 -3.91 7.59
CA ILE A 27 -6.69 -3.35 7.61
C ILE A 27 -6.05 -3.54 6.24
N GLY A 28 -5.63 -2.44 5.62
CA GLY A 28 -4.89 -2.44 4.36
C GLY A 28 -3.38 -2.54 4.60
N ILE A 29 -2.71 -3.32 3.76
CA ILE A 29 -1.25 -3.45 3.70
C ILE A 29 -0.84 -3.29 2.25
N ILE A 30 0.27 -2.57 2.01
CA ILE A 30 0.89 -2.46 0.69
C ILE A 30 2.30 -3.03 0.80
N ALA A 31 2.59 -4.11 0.06
CA ALA A 31 3.91 -4.73 0.07
C ALA A 31 4.15 -5.54 -1.21
N GLU A 32 5.41 -5.67 -1.63
CA GLU A 32 5.75 -6.45 -2.83
C GLU A 32 6.01 -7.95 -2.54
N TYR A 33 6.46 -8.28 -1.33
CA TYR A 33 6.87 -9.64 -0.94
C TYR A 33 7.81 -10.30 -1.96
N ASN A 34 8.95 -9.65 -2.21
CA ASN A 34 9.89 -10.06 -3.25
C ASN A 34 11.34 -10.31 -2.75
N PRO A 35 11.62 -11.45 -2.06
CA PRO A 35 10.67 -12.44 -1.56
C PRO A 35 10.05 -12.05 -0.21
N PHE A 36 9.08 -12.84 0.25
CA PHE A 36 8.58 -12.79 1.62
C PHE A 36 9.68 -13.20 2.61
N HIS A 37 9.80 -12.50 3.74
CA HIS A 37 10.82 -12.75 4.74
C HIS A 37 10.30 -12.47 6.16
N ASN A 38 11.13 -12.76 7.18
CA ASN A 38 10.76 -12.62 8.60
C ASN A 38 10.30 -11.20 8.99
N GLY A 39 10.80 -10.16 8.35
CA GLY A 39 10.33 -8.80 8.59
C GLY A 39 8.86 -8.60 8.18
N HIS A 40 8.44 -9.21 7.06
CA HIS A 40 7.04 -9.20 6.64
C HIS A 40 6.16 -10.01 7.61
N LEU A 41 6.63 -11.17 8.06
CA LEU A 41 5.93 -11.99 9.05
C LEU A 41 5.77 -11.23 10.38
N TYR A 42 6.85 -10.57 10.84
CA TYR A 42 6.81 -9.73 12.04
C TYR A 42 5.76 -8.62 11.91
N HIS A 43 5.71 -7.94 10.76
CA HIS A 43 4.74 -6.87 10.49
C HIS A 43 3.30 -7.40 10.56
N ILE A 44 3.00 -8.52 9.90
CA ILE A 44 1.68 -9.15 9.93
C ILE A 44 1.30 -9.56 11.37
N ASN A 45 2.20 -10.21 12.09
CA ASN A 45 1.95 -10.62 13.48
C ASN A 45 1.69 -9.41 14.38
N LYS A 46 2.42 -8.31 14.19
CA LYS A 46 2.22 -7.09 14.95
C LYS A 46 0.86 -6.45 14.66
N ILE A 47 0.40 -6.50 13.42
CA ILE A 47 -0.95 -6.03 13.06
C ILE A 47 -2.01 -6.90 13.74
N LYS A 48 -1.88 -8.22 13.70
CA LYS A 48 -2.84 -9.15 14.36
C LYS A 48 -2.83 -9.01 15.88
N GLU A 49 -1.69 -8.65 16.48
CA GLU A 49 -1.60 -8.33 17.92
C GLU A 49 -2.40 -7.05 18.27
N LEU A 50 -2.26 -6.00 17.44
CA LEU A 50 -2.94 -4.71 17.65
C LEU A 50 -4.43 -4.76 17.28
N TYR A 51 -4.79 -5.58 16.28
CA TYR A 51 -6.13 -5.69 15.71
C TYR A 51 -6.50 -7.18 15.56
N PRO A 52 -6.73 -7.92 16.66
CA PRO A 52 -6.86 -9.38 16.63
C PRO A 52 -8.02 -9.88 15.76
N ASP A 53 -9.13 -9.16 15.71
CA ASP A 53 -10.35 -9.55 14.96
C ASP A 53 -10.46 -8.81 13.62
N SER A 54 -9.32 -8.38 13.05
CA SER A 54 -9.29 -7.65 11.78
C SER A 54 -9.19 -8.57 10.57
N LEU A 55 -9.70 -8.09 9.44
CA LEU A 55 -9.48 -8.64 8.11
C LEU A 55 -8.29 -7.93 7.48
N LEU A 56 -7.27 -8.67 7.09
CA LEU A 56 -6.07 -8.14 6.45
C LEU A 56 -6.17 -8.21 4.92
N VAL A 57 -6.06 -7.07 4.28
CA VAL A 57 -6.09 -6.93 2.82
C VAL A 57 -4.70 -6.46 2.36
N LEU A 58 -4.04 -7.27 1.55
CA LEU A 58 -2.77 -6.95 0.92
C LEU A 58 -2.99 -6.48 -0.51
N VAL A 59 -2.40 -5.36 -0.89
CA VAL A 59 -2.17 -4.98 -2.29
C VAL A 59 -0.70 -5.23 -2.61
N THR A 60 -0.44 -6.02 -3.65
CA THR A 60 0.92 -6.43 -4.04
C THR A 60 1.13 -6.34 -5.55
N SER A 61 2.37 -6.22 -5.99
CA SER A 61 2.74 -6.35 -7.40
C SER A 61 2.61 -7.80 -7.88
N GLY A 62 2.33 -7.98 -9.18
CA GLY A 62 2.26 -9.29 -9.82
C GLY A 62 3.66 -9.85 -10.17
N TYR A 63 3.88 -10.15 -11.45
CA TYR A 63 5.14 -10.72 -11.97
C TYR A 63 6.31 -9.73 -12.01
N PHE A 64 6.05 -8.42 -11.93
CA PHE A 64 7.08 -7.38 -11.99
C PHE A 64 7.03 -6.54 -10.71
N THR A 65 8.22 -6.21 -10.20
CA THR A 65 8.38 -5.31 -9.06
C THR A 65 8.16 -3.86 -9.47
N GLN A 66 8.03 -2.97 -8.49
CA GLN A 66 7.92 -1.53 -8.70
C GLN A 66 9.10 -0.96 -9.52
N ARG A 67 10.28 -1.55 -9.40
CA ARG A 67 11.47 -1.17 -10.19
C ARG A 67 11.52 -1.77 -11.60
N GLY A 68 10.47 -2.49 -12.04
CA GLY A 68 10.39 -3.13 -13.35
C GLY A 68 11.18 -4.44 -13.47
N HIS A 69 11.76 -4.95 -12.38
CA HIS A 69 12.44 -6.24 -12.39
C HIS A 69 11.43 -7.37 -12.31
N ILE A 70 11.79 -8.53 -12.86
CA ILE A 70 11.01 -9.76 -12.67
C ILE A 70 11.03 -10.12 -11.18
N SER A 71 9.87 -10.45 -10.66
CA SER A 71 9.71 -10.90 -9.28
C SER A 71 10.44 -12.23 -9.07
N VAL A 72 11.06 -12.42 -7.89
CA VAL A 72 11.75 -13.66 -7.52
C VAL A 72 10.79 -14.85 -7.46
N LEU A 73 9.54 -14.60 -7.09
CA LEU A 73 8.46 -15.57 -7.07
C LEU A 73 7.35 -15.15 -8.03
N ASP A 74 6.68 -16.13 -8.64
CA ASP A 74 5.45 -15.87 -9.36
C ASP A 74 4.35 -15.31 -8.43
N LYS A 75 3.34 -14.70 -9.01
CA LYS A 75 2.28 -14.05 -8.24
C LYS A 75 1.41 -15.05 -7.47
N GLU A 76 1.26 -16.25 -7.99
CA GLU A 76 0.51 -17.35 -7.37
C GLU A 76 1.21 -17.79 -6.08
N SER A 77 2.52 -18.03 -6.14
CA SER A 77 3.35 -18.38 -4.98
C SER A 77 3.36 -17.26 -3.93
N LYS A 78 3.52 -15.99 -4.34
CA LYS A 78 3.44 -14.85 -3.43
C LYS A 78 2.08 -14.77 -2.72
N THR A 79 1.01 -14.96 -3.49
CA THR A 79 -0.36 -14.99 -2.96
C THR A 79 -0.54 -16.11 -1.94
N GLN A 80 -0.10 -17.32 -2.27
CA GLN A 80 -0.22 -18.46 -1.36
C GLN A 80 0.59 -18.26 -0.07
N ILE A 81 1.80 -17.70 -0.18
CA ILE A 81 2.62 -17.36 1.01
C ILE A 81 1.90 -16.33 1.87
N ALA A 82 1.34 -15.28 1.28
CA ALA A 82 0.61 -14.26 2.03
C ALA A 82 -0.61 -14.85 2.77
N LEU A 83 -1.44 -15.64 2.08
CA LEU A 83 -2.60 -16.30 2.66
C LEU A 83 -2.21 -17.26 3.79
N ASN A 84 -1.12 -18.03 3.63
CA ASN A 84 -0.61 -18.93 4.65
C ASN A 84 -0.05 -18.21 5.89
N ASN A 85 0.20 -16.91 5.78
CA ASN A 85 0.72 -16.06 6.86
C ASN A 85 -0.32 -15.03 7.36
N ASN A 86 -1.59 -15.43 7.44
CA ASN A 86 -2.68 -14.65 8.02
C ASN A 86 -3.08 -13.37 7.26
N ILE A 87 -2.75 -13.25 5.99
CA ILE A 87 -3.43 -12.31 5.09
C ILE A 87 -4.73 -12.96 4.63
N ASP A 88 -5.84 -12.23 4.69
CA ASP A 88 -7.16 -12.76 4.37
C ASP A 88 -7.53 -12.53 2.88
N ILE A 89 -7.09 -11.42 2.31
CA ILE A 89 -7.35 -11.04 0.91
C ILE A 89 -6.06 -10.53 0.28
N VAL A 90 -5.75 -11.01 -0.92
CA VAL A 90 -4.63 -10.52 -1.73
C VAL A 90 -5.16 -9.94 -3.04
N LEU A 91 -4.77 -8.71 -3.33
CA LEU A 91 -5.13 -7.99 -4.54
C LEU A 91 -3.87 -7.67 -5.34
N GLU A 92 -3.92 -7.98 -6.62
CA GLU A 92 -2.84 -7.62 -7.54
C GLU A 92 -3.00 -6.16 -8.00
N LEU A 93 -1.95 -5.36 -7.81
CA LEU A 93 -1.85 -4.05 -8.44
C LEU A 93 -1.56 -4.25 -9.93
N PRO A 94 -2.40 -3.71 -10.84
CA PRO A 94 -2.19 -3.87 -12.29
C PRO A 94 -0.78 -3.42 -12.71
N VAL A 95 -0.16 -4.16 -13.65
CA VAL A 95 1.23 -3.95 -14.05
C VAL A 95 1.52 -2.53 -14.52
N ILE A 96 0.55 -1.88 -15.17
CA ILE A 96 0.69 -0.48 -15.62
C ILE A 96 0.90 0.51 -14.48
N TYR A 97 0.54 0.15 -13.25
CA TYR A 97 0.75 0.95 -12.05
C TYR A 97 1.87 0.39 -11.18
N SER A 98 2.04 -0.94 -11.16
CA SER A 98 3.04 -1.57 -10.30
C SER A 98 4.48 -1.34 -10.76
N THR A 99 4.70 -1.04 -12.05
CA THR A 99 6.04 -0.77 -12.63
C THR A 99 6.32 0.72 -12.85
N GLN A 100 5.62 1.58 -12.15
CA GLN A 100 5.77 3.03 -12.22
C GLN A 100 6.64 3.58 -11.08
N SER A 101 6.73 4.91 -11.00
CA SER A 101 7.34 5.59 -9.86
C SER A 101 6.64 5.21 -8.55
N SER A 102 7.35 5.33 -7.43
CA SER A 102 6.84 4.92 -6.11
C SER A 102 5.57 5.67 -5.68
N ASP A 103 5.43 6.93 -6.11
CA ASP A 103 4.24 7.76 -5.89
C ASP A 103 3.02 7.22 -6.65
N ILE A 104 3.16 6.85 -7.94
CA ILE A 104 2.07 6.24 -8.71
C ILE A 104 1.70 4.87 -8.14
N PHE A 105 2.71 4.04 -7.82
CA PHE A 105 2.51 2.74 -7.20
C PHE A 105 1.67 2.86 -5.90
N ALA A 106 2.11 3.73 -4.99
CA ALA A 106 1.43 3.91 -3.72
C ALA A 106 0.04 4.53 -3.89
N HIS A 107 -0.09 5.56 -4.72
CA HIS A 107 -1.39 6.20 -4.98
C HIS A 107 -2.42 5.20 -5.50
N GLN A 108 -2.05 4.36 -6.46
CA GLN A 108 -2.99 3.39 -7.03
C GLN A 108 -3.30 2.25 -6.04
N ALA A 109 -2.32 1.79 -5.27
CA ALA A 109 -2.55 0.82 -4.22
C ALA A 109 -3.50 1.35 -3.14
N ILE A 110 -3.33 2.60 -2.71
CA ILE A 110 -4.23 3.29 -1.78
C ILE A 110 -5.62 3.46 -2.39
N THR A 111 -5.72 3.81 -3.68
CA THR A 111 -7.00 3.93 -4.38
C THR A 111 -7.78 2.62 -4.33
N ILE A 112 -7.13 1.49 -4.62
CA ILE A 112 -7.75 0.16 -4.52
C ILE A 112 -8.24 -0.12 -3.08
N LEU A 113 -7.41 0.15 -2.09
CA LEU A 113 -7.75 -0.04 -0.68
C LEU A 113 -8.90 0.88 -0.25
N ASN A 114 -8.93 2.12 -0.72
CA ASN A 114 -10.01 3.07 -0.44
C ASN A 114 -11.35 2.63 -1.07
N GLU A 115 -11.33 2.08 -2.28
CA GLU A 115 -12.54 1.50 -2.89
C GLU A 115 -13.08 0.32 -2.06
N LEU A 116 -12.22 -0.45 -1.42
CA LEU A 116 -12.61 -1.50 -0.46
C LEU A 116 -13.11 -0.94 0.87
N LYS A 117 -13.00 0.38 1.08
CA LYS A 117 -13.37 1.05 2.33
C LYS A 117 -12.66 0.44 3.54
N ILE A 118 -11.34 0.30 3.45
CA ILE A 118 -10.53 -0.11 4.60
C ILE A 118 -10.68 0.92 5.73
N ASP A 119 -10.58 0.45 6.98
CA ASP A 119 -10.65 1.33 8.15
C ASP A 119 -9.26 1.91 8.51
N THR A 120 -8.19 1.16 8.23
CA THR A 120 -6.83 1.55 8.59
C THR A 120 -5.83 1.04 7.57
N LEU A 121 -4.91 1.90 7.15
CA LEU A 121 -3.70 1.50 6.42
C LEU A 121 -2.55 1.35 7.41
N VAL A 122 -1.88 0.19 7.41
CA VAL A 122 -0.71 -0.06 8.25
C VAL A 122 0.53 -0.25 7.40
N PHE A 123 1.58 0.45 7.76
CA PHE A 123 2.90 0.37 7.09
C PHE A 123 4.03 0.49 8.11
N GLY A 124 5.20 -0.04 7.76
CA GLY A 124 6.40 0.11 8.58
C GLY A 124 7.07 1.47 8.35
N SER A 125 7.54 2.09 9.43
CA SER A 125 8.34 3.31 9.39
C SER A 125 9.52 3.18 10.35
N GLU A 126 10.70 3.68 9.95
CA GLU A 126 11.89 3.68 10.82
C GLU A 126 11.71 4.62 12.01
N SER A 127 11.07 5.78 11.80
CA SER A 127 10.81 6.75 12.87
C SER A 127 9.68 6.34 13.81
N ASN A 128 8.73 5.54 13.31
CA ASN A 128 7.49 5.18 14.00
C ASN A 128 6.73 6.41 14.59
N ASP A 129 6.90 7.57 13.95
CA ASP A 129 6.35 8.86 14.36
C ASP A 129 5.44 9.42 13.26
N ILE A 130 4.14 9.28 13.45
CA ILE A 130 3.14 9.71 12.46
C ILE A 130 3.07 11.24 12.35
N GLU A 131 3.30 11.96 13.42
CA GLU A 131 3.25 13.43 13.42
C GLU A 131 4.45 14.00 12.66
N LEU A 132 5.62 13.39 12.80
CA LEU A 132 6.78 13.73 11.97
C LEU A 132 6.48 13.48 10.49
N LEU A 133 5.90 12.33 10.15
CA LEU A 133 5.54 12.01 8.76
C LEU A 133 4.53 13.01 8.19
N LYS A 134 3.49 13.38 8.95
CA LYS A 134 2.52 14.41 8.55
C LYS A 134 3.21 15.75 8.31
N SER A 135 4.07 16.19 9.23
CA SER A 135 4.78 17.46 9.10
C SER A 135 5.68 17.52 7.85
N ILE A 136 6.28 16.40 7.48
CA ILE A 136 7.06 16.27 6.25
C ILE A 136 6.15 16.43 5.02
N VAL A 137 4.99 15.75 5.01
CA VAL A 137 4.02 15.83 3.91
C VAL A 137 3.51 17.25 3.74
N ASP A 138 3.15 17.93 4.84
CA ASP A 138 2.68 19.33 4.82
C ASP A 138 3.74 20.24 4.21
N LYS A 139 5.00 20.09 4.62
CA LYS A 139 6.10 20.88 4.10
C LYS A 139 6.35 20.65 2.61
N GLN A 140 6.22 19.42 2.15
CA GLN A 140 6.38 19.07 0.74
C GLN A 140 5.22 19.55 -0.14
N SER A 141 4.07 19.81 0.44
CA SER A 141 2.90 20.37 -0.25
C SER A 141 3.03 21.89 -0.48
N THR A 142 4.10 22.51 0.00
CA THR A 142 4.31 23.96 -0.16
C THR A 142 4.94 24.28 -1.52
N LYS A 143 4.54 25.44 -2.06
CA LYS A 143 5.13 25.96 -3.32
C LYS A 143 6.64 26.17 -3.21
N GLU A 144 7.12 26.58 -2.04
CA GLU A 144 8.56 26.75 -1.78
C GLU A 144 9.33 25.44 -1.99
N TYR A 145 8.78 24.32 -1.53
CA TYR A 145 9.38 23.01 -1.73
C TYR A 145 9.37 22.61 -3.21
N GLU A 146 8.25 22.79 -3.90
CA GLU A 146 8.15 22.49 -5.34
C GLU A 146 9.17 23.30 -6.16
N ASP A 147 9.34 24.58 -5.86
CA ASP A 147 10.28 25.45 -6.55
C ASP A 147 11.75 25.03 -6.28
N LYS A 148 12.08 24.62 -5.04
CA LYS A 148 13.40 24.06 -4.72
C LYS A 148 13.66 22.74 -5.45
N VAL A 149 12.68 21.85 -5.52
CA VAL A 149 12.83 20.59 -6.27
C VAL A 149 13.10 20.87 -7.75
N LYS A 150 12.37 21.80 -8.37
CA LYS A 150 12.61 22.22 -9.77
C LYS A 150 14.00 22.81 -9.95
N GLN A 151 14.45 23.65 -9.02
CA GLN A 151 15.81 24.21 -9.05
C GLN A 151 16.87 23.10 -9.04
N TYR A 152 16.80 22.13 -8.10
CA TYR A 152 17.76 21.04 -8.01
C TYR A 152 17.75 20.13 -9.24
N LEU A 153 16.60 19.90 -9.85
CA LEU A 153 16.49 19.16 -11.10
C LEU A 153 17.18 19.89 -12.24
N ASN A 154 17.05 21.23 -12.31
CA ASN A 154 17.73 22.05 -13.32
C ASN A 154 19.25 22.11 -13.10
N GLU A 155 19.72 21.96 -11.86
CA GLU A 155 21.13 21.87 -11.50
C GLU A 155 21.73 20.45 -11.77
N GLY A 156 20.92 19.52 -12.30
CA GLY A 156 21.36 18.17 -12.64
C GLY A 156 21.49 17.23 -11.45
N ILE A 157 20.92 17.58 -10.30
CA ILE A 157 20.89 16.70 -9.12
C ILE A 157 19.97 15.51 -9.40
N ASN A 158 20.51 14.30 -9.19
CA ASN A 158 19.80 13.06 -9.49
C ASN A 158 18.47 12.97 -8.73
N PRO A 159 17.33 12.75 -9.41
CA PRO A 159 16.02 12.53 -8.78
C PRO A 159 16.00 11.44 -7.70
N VAL A 160 16.91 10.44 -7.78
CA VAL A 160 17.03 9.39 -6.75
C VAL A 160 17.49 9.97 -5.42
N SER A 161 18.41 10.94 -5.44
CA SER A 161 18.88 11.64 -4.23
C SER A 161 17.78 12.53 -3.64
N LEU A 162 16.89 13.05 -4.48
CA LEU A 162 15.71 13.81 -4.06
C LEU A 162 14.58 12.91 -3.55
N ARG A 163 14.47 11.68 -4.06
CA ARG A 163 13.42 10.71 -3.66
C ARG A 163 13.56 10.18 -2.23
N LEU A 164 14.75 10.23 -1.65
CA LEU A 164 14.92 9.98 -0.22
C LEU A 164 14.21 11.02 0.66
N CYS A 165 13.72 12.09 0.04
CA CYS A 165 13.03 13.20 0.70
C CYS A 165 11.54 13.31 0.33
N VAL A 166 10.98 12.42 -0.52
CA VAL A 166 9.57 12.51 -0.93
C VAL A 166 8.74 11.45 -0.21
N PRO A 167 8.16 11.77 0.95
CA PRO A 167 7.13 10.93 1.53
C PRO A 167 5.88 10.99 0.67
N PHE A 168 5.16 9.90 0.65
CA PHE A 168 3.91 9.76 -0.04
C PHE A 168 2.90 10.79 0.45
N LYS A 169 2.23 11.50 -0.47
CA LYS A 169 1.00 12.22 -0.15
C LYS A 169 -0.05 11.17 0.23
N PHE A 170 -0.29 11.00 1.52
CA PHE A 170 -1.43 10.24 1.99
C PHE A 170 -2.66 11.14 1.91
N PHE A 171 -3.64 10.74 1.13
CA PHE A 171 -4.95 11.36 1.17
C PHE A 171 -5.68 10.81 2.39
N THR A 172 -5.75 11.63 3.44
CA THR A 172 -6.71 11.45 4.52
C THR A 172 -7.89 12.37 4.22
N GLU A 173 -8.97 11.83 3.70
CA GLU A 173 -10.34 12.32 3.84
C GLU A 173 -11.23 11.20 4.33
#